data_da2c575462715afb455cf5fcd4fe4494
#
_entry.id   da2c575462715afb455cf5fcd4fe4494
#
_cell.length_a   1.000
_cell.length_b   1.000
_cell.length_c   1.000
_cell.angle_alpha   90.00
_cell.angle_beta   90.00
_cell.angle_gamma   90.00
#
_symmetry.space_group_name_H-M   'P 1'
#
loop_
_entity.id
_entity.type
_entity.pdbx_description
1 polymer ?
#
loop_
_entity_poly.entity_id
_entity_poly.type
_entity_poly.pdbx_seq_one_letter_code
_entity_poly.pdbx_strand_id
1 'polypeptide(L)'
;MVMAGYRIDGHAHACGEYLNGEKIKSMLVEAGVDGVLLSPGEYMSKTTYAMNNQAKKEPYADVVSKNNSKVTWLVSITGMYREIPVGNEYVFELKQKYPEMIKQCYWVTNMNQDVLEEDYQRMKFDMVKLHQCWEKFDIEDDYFLEVAGWAEEKQIPLFIHVKNKAQMDKLINYIKNHPKLKVVIGHLYLVEEFFKFDKDIFKNTYFDLSNLYYVSKERTKLAYEHFGAKHLLLGSDTPYGHFALRDTVKQIQELGLSEEETDLILGLNLVKIMKHD
;
A
#
# COMPACT_ATOMS: atom_id res chain seq x y z
N MET A 1 2.17 -18.16 -15.83
CA MET A 1 0.80 -18.64 -15.58
C MET A 1 0.56 -18.45 -14.09
N VAL A 2 -0.32 -17.55 -13.65
CA VAL A 2 -0.65 -17.39 -12.22
C VAL A 2 -1.50 -18.58 -11.84
N MET A 3 -1.11 -19.31 -10.79
CA MET A 3 -1.92 -20.42 -10.29
C MET A 3 -3.21 -19.87 -9.67
N ALA A 4 -4.36 -20.50 -9.98
CA ALA A 4 -5.60 -20.21 -9.28
C ALA A 4 -5.36 -20.33 -7.77
N GLY A 5 -5.87 -19.38 -6.99
CA GLY A 5 -5.69 -19.37 -5.54
C GLY A 5 -4.38 -18.77 -5.01
N TYR A 6 -3.48 -18.19 -5.84
CA TYR A 6 -2.28 -17.52 -5.36
C TYR A 6 -2.66 -16.25 -4.57
N ARG A 7 -2.22 -16.19 -3.32
CA ARG A 7 -2.53 -15.11 -2.37
C ARG A 7 -1.28 -14.30 -2.06
N ILE A 8 -1.40 -12.99 -2.01
CA ILE A 8 -0.26 -12.10 -1.76
C ILE A 8 -0.66 -10.93 -0.88
N ASP A 9 0.08 -10.73 0.22
CA ASP A 9 0.00 -9.54 1.05
C ASP A 9 0.54 -8.34 0.28
N GLY A 10 -0.33 -7.43 -0.12
CA GLY A 10 0.01 -6.30 -1.00
C GLY A 10 0.60 -5.08 -0.28
N HIS A 11 0.70 -5.12 1.05
CA HIS A 11 1.22 -4.00 1.82
C HIS A 11 1.81 -4.46 3.16
N ALA A 12 3.13 -4.51 3.21
CA ALA A 12 3.87 -4.79 4.44
C ALA A 12 5.25 -4.10 4.44
N HIS A 13 5.89 -4.05 5.59
CA HIS A 13 7.16 -3.35 5.78
C HIS A 13 8.25 -4.25 6.34
N ALA A 14 9.47 -4.08 5.85
CA ALA A 14 10.67 -4.87 6.23
C ALA A 14 11.19 -4.47 7.62
N CYS A 15 10.35 -4.60 8.64
CA CYS A 15 10.68 -4.37 10.04
C CYS A 15 9.83 -5.25 10.96
N GLY A 16 10.13 -5.26 12.26
CA GLY A 16 9.39 -6.04 13.24
C GLY A 16 9.30 -7.53 12.91
N GLU A 17 8.10 -8.04 12.74
CA GLU A 17 7.80 -9.42 12.36
C GLU A 17 8.25 -9.75 10.94
N TYR A 18 8.30 -8.76 10.05
CA TYR A 18 8.75 -8.92 8.65
C TYR A 18 10.20 -8.50 8.42
N LEU A 19 11.01 -8.45 9.49
CA LEU A 19 12.41 -8.05 9.38
C LEU A 19 13.28 -9.05 8.60
N ASN A 20 12.96 -10.35 8.60
CA ASN A 20 13.76 -11.35 7.88
C ASN A 20 12.88 -12.41 7.19
N GLY A 21 13.45 -13.06 6.16
CA GLY A 21 12.71 -13.99 5.31
C GLY A 21 12.11 -15.19 6.03
N GLU A 22 12.74 -15.73 7.05
CA GLU A 22 12.19 -16.88 7.81
C GLU A 22 10.96 -16.47 8.64
N LYS A 23 11.01 -15.29 9.27
CA LYS A 23 9.85 -14.76 9.99
C LYS A 23 8.71 -14.43 9.02
N ILE A 24 9.01 -13.78 7.88
CA ILE A 24 8.03 -13.51 6.82
C ILE A 24 7.36 -14.82 6.41
N LYS A 25 8.14 -15.84 6.06
CA LYS A 25 7.62 -17.15 5.67
C LYS A 25 6.67 -17.76 6.71
N SER A 26 7.05 -17.69 7.98
CA SER A 26 6.24 -18.21 9.08
C SER A 26 4.88 -17.49 9.16
N MET A 27 4.88 -16.16 9.07
CA MET A 27 3.67 -15.33 9.13
C MET A 27 2.74 -15.56 7.93
N LEU A 28 3.31 -15.68 6.72
CA LEU A 28 2.55 -15.97 5.51
C LEU A 28 1.88 -17.35 5.59
N VAL A 29 2.63 -18.38 6.00
CA VAL A 29 2.08 -19.74 6.17
C VAL A 29 0.95 -19.76 7.20
N GLU A 30 1.10 -19.08 8.34
CA GLU A 30 0.04 -18.98 9.36
C GLU A 30 -1.23 -18.32 8.82
N ALA A 31 -1.11 -17.36 7.92
CA ALA A 31 -2.22 -16.65 7.31
C ALA A 31 -2.79 -17.37 6.06
N GLY A 32 -2.15 -18.43 5.56
CA GLY A 32 -2.52 -19.08 4.31
C GLY A 32 -2.28 -18.20 3.08
N VAL A 33 -1.17 -17.45 3.08
CA VAL A 33 -0.75 -16.52 2.03
C VAL A 33 0.58 -16.97 1.46
N ASP A 34 0.80 -16.83 0.15
CA ASP A 34 1.96 -17.38 -0.57
C ASP A 34 3.11 -16.38 -0.70
N GLY A 35 2.80 -15.09 -0.73
CA GLY A 35 3.81 -14.04 -0.94
C GLY A 35 3.49 -12.72 -0.31
N VAL A 36 4.43 -11.79 -0.43
CA VAL A 36 4.30 -10.41 0.10
C VAL A 36 4.93 -9.41 -0.85
N LEU A 37 4.25 -8.27 -1.04
CA LEU A 37 4.82 -7.06 -1.61
C LEU A 37 5.40 -6.23 -0.46
N LEU A 38 6.71 -6.22 -0.33
CA LEU A 38 7.43 -5.70 0.82
C LEU A 38 8.01 -4.32 0.52
N SER A 39 7.69 -3.35 1.36
CA SER A 39 8.30 -2.01 1.38
C SER A 39 9.40 -1.92 2.42
N PRO A 40 10.32 -0.95 2.34
CA PRO A 40 11.17 -0.58 3.47
C PRO A 40 10.40 -0.40 4.77
N GLY A 41 11.03 -0.72 5.89
CA GLY A 41 10.45 -0.51 7.21
C GLY A 41 10.66 0.91 7.73
N GLU A 42 9.75 1.35 8.59
CA GLU A 42 9.88 2.61 9.31
C GLU A 42 10.59 2.38 10.66
N TYR A 43 11.40 3.34 11.07
CA TYR A 43 12.21 3.21 12.29
C TYR A 43 11.38 3.12 13.60
N MET A 44 10.12 3.57 13.63
CA MET A 44 9.34 3.74 14.87
C MET A 44 8.07 2.89 14.97
N SER A 45 8.17 1.58 14.76
CA SER A 45 7.04 0.63 14.88
C SER A 45 6.25 0.76 16.21
N LYS A 46 6.93 0.94 17.36
CA LYS A 46 6.26 1.01 18.68
C LYS A 46 5.33 2.20 18.84
N THR A 47 5.65 3.35 18.24
CA THR A 47 4.80 4.54 18.29
C THR A 47 3.54 4.34 17.45
N THR A 48 3.66 3.64 16.33
CA THR A 48 2.53 3.31 15.45
C THR A 48 1.54 2.36 16.12
N TYR A 49 2.00 1.38 16.90
CA TYR A 49 1.11 0.53 17.69
C TYR A 49 0.24 1.32 18.69
N ALA A 50 0.83 2.32 19.37
CA ALA A 50 0.07 3.17 20.26
C ALA A 50 -1.01 3.99 19.52
N MET A 51 -0.72 4.48 18.32
CA MET A 51 -1.68 5.18 17.46
C MET A 51 -2.81 4.25 17.00
N ASN A 52 -2.49 3.03 16.59
CA ASN A 52 -3.47 2.03 16.16
C ASN A 52 -4.46 1.66 17.27
N ASN A 53 -4.01 1.58 18.51
CA ASN A 53 -4.90 1.31 19.65
C ASN A 53 -5.95 2.41 19.86
N GLN A 54 -5.64 3.65 19.50
CA GLN A 54 -6.60 4.75 19.54
C GLN A 54 -7.67 4.61 18.45
N ALA A 55 -7.31 4.10 17.27
CA ALA A 55 -8.20 3.93 16.13
C ALA A 55 -9.44 3.06 16.41
N LYS A 56 -9.35 2.15 17.35
CA LYS A 56 -10.48 1.28 17.75
C LYS A 56 -11.67 2.04 18.37
N LYS A 57 -11.48 3.28 18.78
CA LYS A 57 -12.44 4.06 19.60
C LYS A 57 -12.99 5.29 18.89
N GLU A 58 -12.47 5.64 17.73
CA GLU A 58 -12.79 6.89 17.04
C GLU A 58 -13.23 6.64 15.58
N PRO A 59 -13.99 7.55 14.95
CA PRO A 59 -14.30 7.47 13.53
C PRO A 59 -13.03 7.39 12.67
N TYR A 60 -13.07 6.55 11.66
CA TYR A 60 -11.93 6.24 10.79
C TYR A 60 -11.18 7.46 10.25
N ALA A 61 -11.88 8.38 9.58
CA ALA A 61 -11.24 9.53 8.94
C ALA A 61 -10.54 10.45 9.96
N ASP A 62 -11.15 10.64 11.14
CA ASP A 62 -10.58 11.47 12.21
C ASP A 62 -9.32 10.84 12.79
N VAL A 63 -9.34 9.53 12.99
CA VAL A 63 -8.19 8.79 13.54
C VAL A 63 -7.03 8.82 12.56
N VAL A 64 -7.25 8.51 11.28
CA VAL A 64 -6.21 8.54 10.26
C VAL A 64 -5.63 9.95 10.13
N SER A 65 -6.47 10.98 10.09
CA SER A 65 -6.01 12.37 10.03
C SER A 65 -5.17 12.78 11.24
N LYS A 66 -5.57 12.39 12.46
CA LYS A 66 -4.80 12.64 13.68
C LYS A 66 -3.47 11.90 13.68
N ASN A 67 -3.45 10.63 13.27
CA ASN A 67 -2.23 9.84 13.19
C ASN A 67 -1.28 10.39 12.12
N ASN A 68 -1.77 10.74 10.95
CA ASN A 68 -1.00 11.39 9.91
C ASN A 68 -0.35 12.69 10.42
N SER A 69 -1.11 13.50 11.16
CA SER A 69 -0.59 14.75 11.75
C SER A 69 0.50 14.50 12.78
N LYS A 70 0.35 13.46 13.63
CA LYS A 70 1.36 13.07 14.64
C LYS A 70 2.64 12.57 13.97
N VAL A 71 2.51 11.69 12.95
CA VAL A 71 3.66 11.18 12.19
C VAL A 71 4.38 12.33 11.49
N THR A 72 3.66 13.19 10.79
CA THR A 72 4.24 14.35 10.10
C THR A 72 4.97 15.30 11.06
N TRP A 73 4.39 15.54 12.25
CA TRP A 73 5.04 16.36 13.28
C TRP A 73 6.32 15.71 13.78
N LEU A 74 6.26 14.41 14.13
CA LEU A 74 7.41 13.65 14.62
C LEU A 74 8.56 13.65 13.61
N VAL A 75 8.27 13.33 12.36
CA VAL A 75 9.25 13.35 11.26
C VAL A 75 9.87 14.74 11.09
N SER A 76 9.04 15.80 11.25
CA SER A 76 9.50 17.18 11.12
C SER A 76 10.54 17.59 12.16
N ILE A 77 10.42 17.08 13.40
CA ILE A 77 11.32 17.43 14.50
C ILE A 77 12.52 16.50 14.62
N THR A 78 12.42 15.27 14.14
CA THR A 78 13.48 14.25 14.27
C THR A 78 14.33 14.11 13.02
N GLY A 79 13.86 14.56 11.87
CA GLY A 79 14.51 14.34 10.57
C GLY A 79 14.54 12.87 10.12
N MET A 80 13.77 11.99 10.75
CA MET A 80 13.78 10.54 10.51
C MET A 80 13.47 10.12 9.08
N TYR A 81 12.79 10.97 8.30
CA TYR A 81 12.52 10.73 6.88
C TYR A 81 13.79 10.48 6.05
N ARG A 82 14.96 10.89 6.56
CA ARG A 82 16.25 10.70 5.86
C ARG A 82 16.76 9.25 5.90
N GLU A 83 16.20 8.41 6.77
CA GLU A 83 16.68 7.04 6.98
C GLU A 83 15.86 5.99 6.19
N ILE A 84 14.67 6.36 5.72
CA ILE A 84 13.74 5.44 5.04
C ILE A 84 14.32 4.86 3.73
N PRO A 85 15.00 5.62 2.85
CA PRO A 85 15.55 5.10 1.60
C PRO A 85 16.52 3.93 1.77
N VAL A 86 17.19 3.84 2.89
CA VAL A 86 18.20 2.80 3.19
C VAL A 86 17.59 1.40 3.12
N GLY A 87 16.31 1.27 3.41
CA GLY A 87 15.62 -0.02 3.39
C GLY A 87 15.36 -0.61 2.00
N ASN A 88 15.43 0.16 0.90
CA ASN A 88 15.19 -0.35 -0.45
C ASN A 88 16.21 -1.44 -0.84
N GLU A 89 17.49 -1.26 -0.53
CA GLU A 89 18.54 -2.26 -0.76
C GLU A 89 18.25 -3.54 0.04
N TYR A 90 17.89 -3.40 1.30
CA TYR A 90 17.58 -4.56 2.13
C TYR A 90 16.38 -5.37 1.61
N VAL A 91 15.33 -4.69 1.15
CA VAL A 91 14.18 -5.37 0.51
C VAL A 91 14.61 -6.07 -0.78
N PHE A 92 15.49 -5.46 -1.56
CA PHE A 92 16.04 -6.07 -2.77
C PHE A 92 16.86 -7.33 -2.46
N GLU A 93 17.71 -7.31 -1.43
CA GLU A 93 18.44 -8.51 -0.97
C GLU A 93 17.49 -9.63 -0.53
N LEU A 94 16.41 -9.29 0.18
CA LEU A 94 15.38 -10.25 0.55
C LEU A 94 14.66 -10.82 -0.67
N LYS A 95 14.31 -9.98 -1.66
CA LYS A 95 13.70 -10.41 -2.94
C LYS A 95 14.62 -11.36 -3.69
N GLN A 96 15.92 -11.07 -3.78
CA GLN A 96 16.89 -11.96 -4.43
C GLN A 96 16.99 -13.32 -3.72
N LYS A 97 16.93 -13.32 -2.39
CA LYS A 97 17.03 -14.55 -1.59
C LYS A 97 15.75 -15.39 -1.61
N TYR A 98 14.58 -14.75 -1.76
CA TYR A 98 13.27 -15.39 -1.71
C TYR A 98 12.37 -14.92 -2.88
N PRO A 99 12.77 -15.12 -4.16
CA PRO A 99 12.14 -14.48 -5.32
C PRO A 99 10.68 -14.92 -5.56
N GLU A 100 10.32 -16.13 -5.15
CA GLU A 100 8.94 -16.63 -5.29
C GLU A 100 7.99 -16.04 -4.24
N MET A 101 8.54 -15.68 -3.06
CA MET A 101 7.76 -15.22 -1.92
C MET A 101 7.73 -13.69 -1.81
N ILE A 102 8.84 -12.99 -2.12
CA ILE A 102 8.98 -11.55 -1.91
C ILE A 102 8.97 -10.80 -3.23
N LYS A 103 8.05 -9.84 -3.34
CA LYS A 103 8.02 -8.78 -4.34
C LYS A 103 8.42 -7.47 -3.68
N GLN A 104 8.98 -6.53 -4.44
CA GLN A 104 9.52 -5.29 -3.90
C GLN A 104 8.66 -4.09 -4.23
N CYS A 105 8.21 -3.38 -3.20
CA CYS A 105 7.68 -2.03 -3.33
C CYS A 105 8.79 -1.03 -2.98
N TYR A 106 9.29 -0.30 -3.97
CA TYR A 106 10.36 0.66 -3.81
C TYR A 106 9.82 1.97 -3.22
N TRP A 107 10.33 2.37 -2.06
CA TRP A 107 9.93 3.62 -1.44
C TRP A 107 10.74 4.77 -2.03
N VAL A 108 10.04 5.68 -2.74
CA VAL A 108 10.63 6.87 -3.33
C VAL A 108 10.57 8.01 -2.32
N THR A 109 11.68 8.73 -2.19
CA THR A 109 11.80 9.95 -1.40
C THR A 109 12.56 11.00 -2.21
N ASN A 110 12.58 12.24 -1.76
CA ASN A 110 13.39 13.31 -2.36
C ASN A 110 14.91 13.05 -2.30
N MET A 111 15.33 11.96 -1.64
CA MET A 111 16.74 11.58 -1.56
C MET A 111 17.15 10.53 -2.61
N ASN A 112 16.20 9.84 -3.22
CA ASN A 112 16.47 8.78 -4.18
C ASN A 112 15.65 8.90 -5.48
N GLN A 113 14.90 9.99 -5.65
CA GLN A 113 14.14 10.26 -6.87
C GLN A 113 15.05 10.34 -8.11
N ASP A 114 16.19 11.01 -7.98
CA ASP A 114 17.12 11.23 -9.09
C ASP A 114 17.73 9.92 -9.64
N VAL A 115 17.75 8.86 -8.84
CA VAL A 115 18.29 7.54 -9.20
C VAL A 115 17.19 6.50 -9.44
N LEU A 116 15.91 6.90 -9.47
CA LEU A 116 14.76 6.00 -9.59
C LEU A 116 14.84 5.09 -10.82
N GLU A 117 15.20 5.63 -11.98
CA GLU A 117 15.34 4.84 -13.21
C GLU A 117 16.52 3.88 -13.14
N GLU A 118 17.69 4.32 -12.60
CA GLU A 118 18.86 3.48 -12.44
C GLU A 118 18.57 2.31 -11.48
N ASP A 119 17.96 2.60 -10.34
CA ASP A 119 17.56 1.58 -9.37
C ASP A 119 16.51 0.63 -9.94
N TYR A 120 15.58 1.11 -10.75
CA TYR A 120 14.63 0.23 -11.43
C TYR A 120 15.33 -0.72 -12.41
N GLN A 121 16.29 -0.23 -13.19
CA GLN A 121 17.04 -1.09 -14.11
C GLN A 121 17.82 -2.19 -13.38
N ARG A 122 18.30 -1.90 -12.18
CA ARG A 122 19.08 -2.81 -11.34
C ARG A 122 18.20 -3.78 -10.54
N MET A 123 17.18 -3.28 -9.85
CA MET A 123 16.40 -4.04 -8.87
C MET A 123 15.14 -4.67 -9.47
N LYS A 124 14.61 -4.12 -10.57
CA LYS A 124 13.34 -4.54 -11.18
C LYS A 124 12.24 -4.68 -10.12
N PHE A 125 12.07 -3.65 -9.32
CA PHE A 125 11.00 -3.62 -8.32
C PHE A 125 9.60 -3.65 -8.96
N ASP A 126 8.61 -4.10 -8.21
CA ASP A 126 7.30 -4.44 -8.72
C ASP A 126 6.28 -3.29 -8.56
N MET A 127 6.56 -2.32 -7.68
CA MET A 127 5.72 -1.16 -7.36
C MET A 127 6.58 -0.03 -6.80
N VAL A 128 6.15 1.22 -6.92
CA VAL A 128 6.73 2.36 -6.20
C VAL A 128 5.79 2.83 -5.11
N LYS A 129 6.32 3.38 -4.01
CA LYS A 129 5.55 3.91 -2.88
C LYS A 129 5.92 5.35 -2.59
N LEU A 130 4.89 6.19 -2.41
CA LEU A 130 4.97 7.54 -1.88
C LEU A 130 4.18 7.64 -0.57
N HIS A 131 4.68 8.41 0.41
CA HIS A 131 4.05 8.53 1.71
C HIS A 131 4.09 9.98 2.22
N GLN A 132 2.98 10.73 2.01
CA GLN A 132 2.91 12.15 2.33
C GLN A 132 3.10 12.52 3.81
N CYS A 133 3.01 11.58 4.75
CA CYS A 133 3.27 11.87 6.15
C CYS A 133 4.77 11.84 6.48
N TRP A 134 5.53 11.03 5.75
CA TRP A 134 6.98 10.92 5.89
C TRP A 134 7.72 11.87 4.97
N GLU A 135 7.18 12.07 3.76
CA GLU A 135 7.68 13.01 2.77
C GLU A 135 6.72 14.21 2.65
N LYS A 136 7.23 15.42 2.88
CA LYS A 136 6.42 16.62 2.78
C LYS A 136 6.35 17.09 1.33
N PHE A 137 5.39 16.57 0.60
CA PHE A 137 5.09 17.02 -0.76
C PHE A 137 3.61 17.31 -0.94
N ASP A 138 3.29 18.08 -1.95
CA ASP A 138 1.93 18.28 -2.47
C ASP A 138 1.74 17.41 -3.73
N ILE A 139 0.51 16.99 -4.03
CA ILE A 139 0.19 16.24 -5.28
C ILE A 139 0.47 17.07 -6.55
N GLU A 140 0.62 18.38 -6.43
CA GLU A 140 0.94 19.28 -7.54
C GLU A 140 2.43 19.67 -7.59
N ASP A 141 3.26 19.19 -6.66
CA ASP A 141 4.71 19.44 -6.67
C ASP A 141 5.41 18.64 -7.77
N ASP A 142 6.46 19.20 -8.36
CA ASP A 142 7.28 18.54 -9.37
C ASP A 142 7.75 17.15 -8.93
N TYR A 143 8.12 16.99 -7.66
CA TYR A 143 8.47 15.70 -7.09
C TYR A 143 7.41 14.62 -7.31
N PHE A 144 6.13 14.91 -6.99
CA PHE A 144 5.05 13.95 -7.22
C PHE A 144 4.81 13.74 -8.71
N LEU A 145 4.76 14.84 -9.50
CA LEU A 145 4.47 14.79 -10.93
C LEU A 145 5.50 13.96 -11.70
N GLU A 146 6.78 14.09 -11.37
CA GLU A 146 7.87 13.31 -11.98
C GLU A 146 7.76 11.82 -11.64
N VAL A 147 7.57 11.47 -10.35
CA VAL A 147 7.45 10.07 -9.94
C VAL A 147 6.19 9.42 -10.51
N ALA A 148 5.05 10.11 -10.47
CA ALA A 148 3.79 9.60 -11.00
C ALA A 148 3.83 9.47 -12.53
N GLY A 149 4.42 10.45 -13.23
CA GLY A 149 4.64 10.41 -14.67
C GLY A 149 5.54 9.26 -15.09
N TRP A 150 6.65 9.05 -14.38
CA TRP A 150 7.55 7.92 -14.57
C TRP A 150 6.81 6.58 -14.37
N ALA A 151 6.03 6.46 -13.29
CA ALA A 151 5.27 5.26 -12.99
C ALA A 151 4.21 4.96 -14.09
N GLU A 152 3.53 6.01 -14.60
CA GLU A 152 2.59 5.87 -15.71
C GLU A 152 3.30 5.43 -17.01
N GLU A 153 4.42 6.03 -17.36
CA GLU A 153 5.22 5.67 -18.55
C GLU A 153 5.70 4.22 -18.49
N LYS A 154 6.26 3.80 -17.35
CA LYS A 154 6.78 2.43 -17.15
C LYS A 154 5.69 1.41 -16.85
N GLN A 155 4.43 1.83 -16.69
CA GLN A 155 3.32 0.97 -16.25
C GLN A 155 3.57 0.28 -14.91
N ILE A 156 4.40 0.89 -14.04
CA ILE A 156 4.67 0.47 -12.66
C ILE A 156 3.54 1.00 -11.77
N PRO A 157 2.89 0.20 -10.92
CA PRO A 157 1.89 0.71 -10.00
C PRO A 157 2.49 1.68 -8.97
N LEU A 158 1.73 2.73 -8.65
CA LEU A 158 2.07 3.70 -7.61
C LEU A 158 1.19 3.47 -6.37
N PHE A 159 1.78 3.03 -5.27
CA PHE A 159 1.14 3.02 -3.96
C PHE A 159 1.29 4.39 -3.30
N ILE A 160 0.21 4.94 -2.77
CA ILE A 160 0.25 6.24 -2.10
C ILE A 160 -0.48 6.24 -0.76
N HIS A 161 0.20 6.70 0.29
CA HIS A 161 -0.40 7.08 1.57
C HIS A 161 -0.68 8.59 1.56
N VAL A 162 -1.94 8.96 1.38
CA VAL A 162 -2.38 10.36 1.29
C VAL A 162 -2.55 10.96 2.67
N LYS A 163 -2.13 12.21 2.84
CA LYS A 163 -2.09 12.88 4.15
C LYS A 163 -3.46 13.34 4.65
N ASN A 164 -4.29 13.92 3.78
CA ASN A 164 -5.58 14.51 4.16
C ASN A 164 -6.51 14.66 2.95
N LYS A 165 -7.74 15.13 3.22
CA LYS A 165 -8.77 15.30 2.20
C LYS A 165 -8.35 16.24 1.06
N ALA A 166 -7.72 17.36 1.36
CA ALA A 166 -7.31 18.31 0.31
C ALA A 166 -6.33 17.67 -0.69
N GLN A 167 -5.41 16.85 -0.18
CA GLN A 167 -4.48 16.10 -1.03
C GLN A 167 -5.19 14.96 -1.79
N MET A 168 -6.19 14.33 -1.19
CA MET A 168 -7.00 13.32 -1.88
C MET A 168 -7.80 13.95 -3.04
N ASP A 169 -8.41 15.12 -2.84
CA ASP A 169 -9.14 15.83 -3.90
C ASP A 169 -8.21 16.16 -5.09
N LYS A 170 -6.97 16.59 -4.82
CA LYS A 170 -5.95 16.80 -5.86
C LYS A 170 -5.55 15.49 -6.56
N LEU A 171 -5.34 14.42 -5.79
CA LEU A 171 -4.99 13.10 -6.34
C LEU A 171 -6.10 12.56 -7.25
N ILE A 172 -7.37 12.66 -6.82
CA ILE A 172 -8.52 12.27 -7.64
C ILE A 172 -8.52 13.05 -8.97
N ASN A 173 -8.27 14.35 -8.90
CA ASN A 173 -8.19 15.17 -10.11
C ASN A 173 -7.01 14.77 -11.00
N TYR A 174 -5.86 14.46 -10.42
CA TYR A 174 -4.70 13.96 -11.16
C TYR A 174 -5.02 12.64 -11.87
N ILE A 175 -5.58 11.65 -11.16
CA ILE A 175 -5.96 10.33 -11.71
C ILE A 175 -6.92 10.47 -12.90
N LYS A 176 -7.89 11.37 -12.81
CA LYS A 176 -8.86 11.63 -13.91
C LYS A 176 -8.17 12.08 -15.21
N ASN A 177 -7.05 12.79 -15.10
CA ASN A 177 -6.28 13.26 -16.23
C ASN A 177 -5.17 12.28 -16.67
N HIS A 178 -4.90 11.24 -15.85
CA HIS A 178 -3.87 10.22 -16.08
C HIS A 178 -4.47 8.80 -16.05
N PRO A 179 -5.34 8.45 -17.00
CA PRO A 179 -6.13 7.21 -16.97
C PRO A 179 -5.30 5.93 -17.13
N LYS A 180 -4.02 6.03 -17.51
CA LYS A 180 -3.12 4.88 -17.63
C LYS A 180 -2.35 4.61 -16.35
N LEU A 181 -2.27 5.58 -15.43
CA LEU A 181 -1.58 5.42 -14.16
C LEU A 181 -2.31 4.39 -13.30
N LYS A 182 -1.60 3.35 -12.87
CA LYS A 182 -2.11 2.36 -11.91
C LYS A 182 -1.83 2.89 -10.50
N VAL A 183 -2.88 3.24 -9.74
CA VAL A 183 -2.73 3.82 -8.39
C VAL A 183 -3.34 2.90 -7.35
N VAL A 184 -2.62 2.66 -6.25
CA VAL A 184 -3.11 1.96 -5.06
C VAL A 184 -3.23 2.96 -3.90
N ILE A 185 -4.45 3.17 -3.40
CA ILE A 185 -4.74 4.04 -2.25
C ILE A 185 -4.64 3.22 -0.98
N GLY A 186 -3.72 3.61 -0.08
CA GLY A 186 -3.51 2.93 1.19
C GLY A 186 -4.73 3.01 2.13
N HIS A 187 -5.06 1.91 2.80
CA HIS A 187 -6.01 1.80 3.93
C HIS A 187 -7.45 2.22 3.62
N LEU A 188 -7.96 2.09 2.40
CA LEU A 188 -9.26 2.66 2.00
C LEU A 188 -9.42 4.14 2.36
N TYR A 189 -8.32 4.88 2.51
CA TYR A 189 -8.38 6.24 3.02
C TYR A 189 -9.22 7.14 2.13
N LEU A 190 -10.29 7.72 2.68
CA LEU A 190 -11.23 8.61 1.99
C LEU A 190 -11.82 7.99 0.70
N VAL A 191 -12.04 6.68 0.68
CA VAL A 191 -12.64 5.98 -0.47
C VAL A 191 -13.99 6.59 -0.87
N GLU A 192 -14.73 7.14 0.08
CA GLU A 192 -16.03 7.79 -0.13
C GLU A 192 -15.96 9.03 -1.03
N GLU A 193 -14.79 9.67 -1.14
CA GLU A 193 -14.61 10.81 -2.03
C GLU A 193 -14.69 10.39 -3.50
N PHE A 194 -14.35 9.15 -3.82
CA PHE A 194 -14.46 8.57 -5.15
C PHE A 194 -15.90 8.23 -5.54
N PHE A 195 -16.80 7.98 -4.60
CA PHE A 195 -18.19 7.62 -4.86
C PHE A 195 -19.00 8.75 -5.52
N LYS A 196 -18.47 9.97 -5.54
CA LYS A 196 -19.07 11.15 -6.16
C LYS A 196 -18.94 11.14 -7.70
N PHE A 197 -18.17 10.22 -8.26
CA PHE A 197 -17.81 10.15 -9.67
C PHE A 197 -18.22 8.80 -10.25
N ASP A 198 -18.29 8.74 -11.58
CA ASP A 198 -18.44 7.48 -12.30
C ASP A 198 -17.21 6.60 -12.04
N LYS A 199 -17.45 5.36 -11.57
CA LYS A 199 -16.39 4.39 -11.25
C LYS A 199 -15.52 4.04 -12.45
N ASP A 200 -16.04 4.12 -13.68
CA ASP A 200 -15.29 3.78 -14.89
C ASP A 200 -14.14 4.75 -15.16
N ILE A 201 -14.15 5.93 -14.53
CA ILE A 201 -13.02 6.87 -14.54
C ILE A 201 -11.81 6.24 -13.81
N PHE A 202 -12.06 5.43 -12.80
CA PHE A 202 -11.04 4.88 -11.89
C PHE A 202 -10.67 3.43 -12.21
N LYS A 203 -10.76 3.00 -13.47
CA LYS A 203 -10.47 1.61 -13.88
C LYS A 203 -9.09 1.09 -13.50
N ASN A 204 -8.11 1.98 -13.28
CA ASN A 204 -6.74 1.67 -12.84
C ASN A 204 -6.45 2.15 -11.41
N THR A 205 -7.49 2.45 -10.62
CA THR A 205 -7.36 2.82 -9.21
C THR A 205 -7.77 1.63 -8.36
N TYR A 206 -6.93 1.30 -7.39
CA TYR A 206 -7.08 0.16 -6.49
C TYR A 206 -7.05 0.63 -5.05
N PHE A 207 -7.64 -0.15 -4.15
CA PHE A 207 -7.75 0.20 -2.74
C PHE A 207 -7.19 -0.93 -1.88
N ASP A 208 -6.19 -0.59 -1.10
CA ASP A 208 -5.56 -1.47 -0.14
C ASP A 208 -6.42 -1.63 1.13
N LEU A 209 -6.67 -2.87 1.52
CA LEU A 209 -7.50 -3.24 2.67
C LEU A 209 -6.69 -3.43 3.96
N SER A 210 -5.44 -2.97 3.97
CA SER A 210 -4.56 -3.16 5.11
C SER A 210 -4.97 -2.37 6.33
N ASN A 211 -4.52 -2.86 7.48
CA ASN A 211 -4.68 -2.23 8.79
C ASN A 211 -6.13 -2.14 9.28
N LEU A 212 -6.64 -3.25 9.84
CA LEU A 212 -8.02 -3.35 10.33
C LEU A 212 -8.40 -2.37 11.46
N TYR A 213 -7.43 -1.64 12.01
CA TYR A 213 -7.74 -0.50 12.87
C TYR A 213 -8.36 0.66 12.10
N TYR A 214 -8.11 0.74 10.80
CA TYR A 214 -8.64 1.79 9.92
C TYR A 214 -9.71 1.25 8.98
N VAL A 215 -9.63 -0.03 8.59
CA VAL A 215 -10.48 -0.65 7.56
C VAL A 215 -11.46 -1.63 8.19
N SER A 216 -12.67 -1.17 8.50
CA SER A 216 -13.72 -2.04 9.02
C SER A 216 -14.36 -2.88 7.92
N LYS A 217 -15.05 -3.95 8.33
CA LYS A 217 -15.83 -4.82 7.43
C LYS A 217 -16.89 -4.03 6.65
N GLU A 218 -17.55 -3.07 7.32
CA GLU A 218 -18.58 -2.21 6.71
C GLU A 218 -17.99 -1.33 5.62
N ARG A 219 -16.81 -0.75 5.85
CA ARG A 219 -16.13 0.07 4.84
C ARG A 219 -15.65 -0.75 3.66
N THR A 220 -15.12 -1.94 3.92
CA THR A 220 -14.72 -2.88 2.87
C THR A 220 -15.92 -3.26 2.01
N LYS A 221 -17.08 -3.50 2.64
CA LYS A 221 -18.32 -3.80 1.93
C LYS A 221 -18.80 -2.63 1.07
N LEU A 222 -18.77 -1.41 1.59
CA LEU A 222 -19.11 -0.21 0.81
C LEU A 222 -18.21 -0.02 -0.41
N ALA A 223 -16.90 -0.20 -0.25
CA ALA A 223 -15.96 -0.13 -1.35
C ALA A 223 -16.21 -1.24 -2.40
N TYR A 224 -16.50 -2.46 -1.95
CA TYR A 224 -16.89 -3.56 -2.82
C TYR A 224 -18.19 -3.27 -3.58
N GLU A 225 -19.23 -2.79 -2.92
CA GLU A 225 -20.52 -2.46 -3.54
C GLU A 225 -20.37 -1.39 -4.64
N HIS A 226 -19.45 -0.46 -4.47
CA HIS A 226 -19.23 0.60 -5.44
C HIS A 226 -18.30 0.19 -6.58
N PHE A 227 -17.14 -0.40 -6.27
CA PHE A 227 -16.07 -0.69 -7.25
C PHE A 227 -16.03 -2.14 -7.71
N GLY A 228 -16.58 -3.08 -6.93
CA GLY A 228 -16.44 -4.52 -7.14
C GLY A 228 -15.09 -5.06 -6.67
N ALA A 229 -14.98 -6.41 -6.66
CA ALA A 229 -13.79 -7.11 -6.21
C ALA A 229 -12.50 -6.73 -6.96
N LYS A 230 -12.60 -6.34 -8.24
CA LYS A 230 -11.46 -6.06 -9.13
C LYS A 230 -10.61 -4.86 -8.70
N HIS A 231 -11.09 -4.03 -7.79
CA HIS A 231 -10.41 -2.82 -7.31
C HIS A 231 -9.86 -2.95 -5.89
N LEU A 232 -10.10 -4.07 -5.22
CA LEU A 232 -9.68 -4.29 -3.83
C LEU A 232 -8.46 -5.19 -3.76
N LEU A 233 -7.53 -4.88 -2.84
CA LEU A 233 -6.28 -5.61 -2.66
C LEU A 233 -6.11 -6.02 -1.20
N LEU A 234 -5.78 -7.28 -0.95
CA LEU A 234 -5.30 -7.73 0.36
C LEU A 234 -4.04 -6.95 0.73
N GLY A 235 -3.96 -6.50 1.97
CA GLY A 235 -2.77 -5.94 2.59
C GLY A 235 -2.84 -6.10 4.11
N SER A 236 -1.69 -6.15 4.78
CA SER A 236 -1.63 -6.24 6.25
C SER A 236 -1.17 -4.96 6.94
N ASP A 237 -0.30 -4.19 6.29
CA ASP A 237 0.45 -3.10 6.92
C ASP A 237 1.33 -3.62 8.07
N THR A 238 1.76 -4.90 8.00
CA THR A 238 2.63 -5.52 9.02
C THR A 238 3.99 -4.79 9.03
N PRO A 239 4.53 -4.44 10.22
CA PRO A 239 4.06 -4.78 11.56
C PRO A 239 3.06 -3.79 12.17
N TYR A 240 2.69 -2.73 11.47
CA TYR A 240 1.85 -1.63 12.01
C TYR A 240 0.40 -2.06 12.23
N GLY A 241 -0.09 -2.98 11.43
CA GLY A 241 -1.43 -3.54 11.54
C GLY A 241 -1.62 -4.61 12.62
N HIS A 242 -0.58 -5.07 13.30
CA HIS A 242 -0.53 -6.06 14.37
C HIS A 242 -1.52 -7.25 14.23
N PHE A 243 -1.06 -8.44 13.86
CA PHE A 243 -1.87 -9.63 13.52
C PHE A 243 -2.82 -9.45 12.31
N ALA A 244 -2.68 -8.35 11.59
CA ALA A 244 -3.66 -7.94 10.60
C ALA A 244 -3.75 -8.86 9.39
N LEU A 245 -2.68 -9.56 8.97
CA LEU A 245 -2.75 -10.36 7.74
C LEU A 245 -3.81 -11.46 7.82
N ARG A 246 -3.74 -12.32 8.84
CA ARG A 246 -4.74 -13.38 9.04
C ARG A 246 -6.16 -12.82 9.24
N ASP A 247 -6.26 -11.73 9.99
CA ASP A 247 -7.55 -11.11 10.29
C ASP A 247 -8.11 -10.40 9.04
N THR A 248 -7.26 -9.79 8.22
CA THR A 248 -7.69 -9.22 6.93
C THR A 248 -8.16 -10.31 5.96
N VAL A 249 -7.42 -11.41 5.83
CA VAL A 249 -7.86 -12.57 5.03
C VAL A 249 -9.24 -13.07 5.50
N LYS A 250 -9.41 -13.25 6.81
CA LYS A 250 -10.68 -13.66 7.40
C LYS A 250 -11.80 -12.67 7.11
N GLN A 251 -11.56 -11.36 7.28
CA GLN A 251 -12.55 -10.33 6.98
C GLN A 251 -13.02 -10.39 5.52
N ILE A 252 -12.09 -10.58 4.57
CA ILE A 252 -12.41 -10.70 3.14
C ILE A 252 -13.26 -11.97 2.89
N GLN A 253 -12.88 -13.10 3.46
CA GLN A 253 -13.64 -14.36 3.32
C GLN A 253 -15.05 -14.27 3.91
N GLU A 254 -15.25 -13.46 4.95
CA GLU A 254 -16.54 -13.23 5.60
C GLU A 254 -17.44 -12.20 4.88
N LEU A 255 -17.01 -11.62 3.77
CA LEU A 255 -17.84 -10.70 2.96
C LEU A 255 -18.97 -11.42 2.21
N GLY A 256 -18.90 -12.75 2.08
CA GLY A 256 -19.91 -13.55 1.37
C GLY A 256 -19.80 -13.44 -0.16
N LEU A 257 -18.58 -13.19 -0.66
CA LEU A 257 -18.26 -13.10 -2.08
C LEU A 257 -18.17 -14.50 -2.72
N SER A 258 -18.22 -14.55 -4.05
CA SER A 258 -17.86 -15.77 -4.78
C SER A 258 -16.39 -16.13 -4.57
N GLU A 259 -16.02 -17.39 -4.84
CA GLU A 259 -14.62 -17.84 -4.77
C GLU A 259 -13.73 -17.04 -5.73
N GLU A 260 -14.21 -16.78 -6.95
CA GLU A 260 -13.51 -15.98 -7.95
C GLU A 260 -13.26 -14.56 -7.45
N GLU A 261 -14.24 -13.89 -6.87
CA GLU A 261 -14.09 -12.53 -6.33
C GLU A 261 -13.18 -12.51 -5.12
N THR A 262 -13.24 -13.51 -4.27
CA THR A 262 -12.36 -13.66 -3.12
C THR A 262 -10.90 -13.81 -3.57
N ASP A 263 -10.63 -14.67 -4.55
CA ASP A 263 -9.29 -14.87 -5.12
C ASP A 263 -8.75 -13.61 -5.80
N LEU A 264 -9.61 -12.84 -6.46
CA LEU A 264 -9.22 -11.53 -7.01
C LEU A 264 -8.66 -10.62 -5.91
N ILE A 265 -9.37 -10.46 -4.80
CA ILE A 265 -8.96 -9.57 -3.71
C ILE A 265 -7.73 -10.12 -2.97
N LEU A 266 -7.69 -11.44 -2.73
CA LEU A 266 -6.60 -12.06 -1.97
C LEU A 266 -5.26 -12.08 -2.71
N GLY A 267 -5.24 -11.90 -4.04
CA GLY A 267 -3.96 -11.90 -4.74
C GLY A 267 -3.99 -11.61 -6.24
N LEU A 268 -4.98 -12.10 -6.97
CA LEU A 268 -4.94 -12.05 -8.44
C LEU A 268 -4.95 -10.63 -9.00
N ASN A 269 -5.64 -9.70 -8.35
CA ASN A 269 -5.60 -8.28 -8.74
C ASN A 269 -4.20 -7.72 -8.61
N LEU A 270 -3.53 -7.91 -7.46
CA LEU A 270 -2.19 -7.39 -7.25
C LEU A 270 -1.19 -7.99 -8.26
N VAL A 271 -1.25 -9.29 -8.47
CA VAL A 271 -0.40 -9.96 -9.48
C VAL A 271 -0.64 -9.37 -10.87
N LYS A 272 -1.90 -9.09 -11.22
CA LYS A 272 -2.25 -8.50 -12.52
C LYS A 272 -1.66 -7.09 -12.69
N ILE A 273 -1.76 -6.24 -11.68
CA ILE A 273 -1.28 -4.84 -11.79
C ILE A 273 0.25 -4.72 -11.77
N MET A 274 0.95 -5.66 -11.11
CA MET A 274 2.42 -5.72 -11.10
C MET A 274 3.03 -6.32 -12.36
N LYS A 275 2.25 -6.95 -13.23
CA LYS A 275 2.78 -7.43 -14.51
C LYS A 275 3.11 -6.27 -15.41
N HIS A 276 4.33 -6.30 -15.90
CA HIS A 276 4.80 -5.44 -17.00
C HIS A 276 4.50 -6.19 -18.30
N ASP A 277 3.69 -5.59 -19.18
CA ASP A 277 3.45 -6.12 -20.53
C ASP A 277 4.68 -5.94 -21.42
#